data_a60bac49e89746d932491efe52c11eb2
#
_entry.id   a60bac49e89746d932491efe52c11eb2
#
_cell.length_a   1.000
_cell.length_b   1.000
_cell.length_c   1.000
_cell.angle_alpha   90.00
_cell.angle_beta   90.00
_cell.angle_gamma   90.00
#
_symmetry.space_group_name_H-M   'P 1'
#
loop_
_entity.id
_entity.type
_entity.pdbx_description
1 polymer ?
#
loop_
_entity_poly.entity_id
_entity_poly.type
_entity_poly.pdbx_seq_one_letter_code
_entity_poly.pdbx_strand_id
1 'polypeptide(L)'
;MVYMISSDVMHVKEMIYLNREAQLGLWEFIHAHDSMIDEVRGNNYYSEPIAFELDDSDIKETIRPYTMGRIIDIRQFFAKYACDPDEPSVCIRFYIEDDLLAWNNGYFTYLFDNGKCIETEQQPDYEVSMSIGTLTTLMLGYKTAEKLHVMDKIQASDEAVEHLDDILFHRIPYVSDYI
;
A
#
# COMPACT_ATOMS: atom_id res chain seq x y z
N MET A 1 -22.79 -6.91 6.22
CA MET A 1 -22.39 -7.71 5.05
C MET A 1 -23.36 -7.47 3.90
N VAL A 2 -22.86 -7.31 2.68
CA VAL A 2 -23.64 -7.23 1.45
C VAL A 2 -23.36 -8.49 0.62
N TYR A 3 -24.37 -9.27 0.31
CA TYR A 3 -24.21 -10.53 -0.39
C TYR A 3 -25.36 -10.83 -1.35
N MET A 4 -25.17 -11.79 -2.24
CA MET A 4 -26.18 -12.34 -3.15
C MET A 4 -25.94 -13.85 -3.31
N ILE A 5 -26.99 -14.63 -3.34
CA ILE A 5 -26.90 -16.07 -3.63
C ILE A 5 -27.43 -16.31 -5.05
N SER A 6 -26.64 -17.02 -5.86
CA SER A 6 -27.03 -17.46 -7.20
C SER A 6 -26.29 -18.74 -7.57
N SER A 7 -26.99 -19.71 -8.14
CA SER A 7 -26.43 -21.00 -8.60
C SER A 7 -25.60 -21.70 -7.51
N ASP A 8 -26.17 -21.78 -6.30
CA ASP A 8 -25.58 -22.43 -5.12
C ASP A 8 -24.25 -21.81 -4.65
N VAL A 9 -23.98 -20.55 -5.07
CA VAL A 9 -22.83 -19.75 -4.67
C VAL A 9 -23.28 -18.52 -3.91
N MET A 10 -22.73 -18.29 -2.72
CA MET A 10 -22.87 -17.02 -2.00
C MET A 10 -21.78 -16.06 -2.43
N HIS A 11 -22.15 -14.97 -3.10
CA HIS A 11 -21.26 -13.88 -3.48
C HIS A 11 -21.29 -12.79 -2.42
N VAL A 12 -20.25 -12.70 -1.60
CA VAL A 12 -20.06 -11.64 -0.60
C VAL A 12 -19.37 -10.46 -1.27
N LYS A 13 -20.10 -9.36 -1.47
CA LYS A 13 -19.54 -8.13 -2.06
C LYS A 13 -18.71 -7.34 -1.06
N GLU A 14 -19.20 -7.27 0.17
CA GLU A 14 -18.58 -6.50 1.23
C GLU A 14 -18.92 -7.09 2.60
N MET A 15 -17.92 -7.22 3.47
CA MET A 15 -18.10 -7.64 4.85
C MET A 15 -17.35 -6.67 5.76
N ILE A 16 -18.09 -5.90 6.57
CA ILE A 16 -17.54 -4.93 7.51
C ILE A 16 -17.97 -5.33 8.91
N TYR A 17 -17.04 -5.32 9.84
CA TYR A 17 -17.26 -5.60 11.24
C TYR A 17 -16.44 -4.63 12.10
N LEU A 18 -16.95 -4.30 13.28
CA LEU A 18 -16.30 -3.36 14.20
C LEU A 18 -15.51 -4.04 15.32
N ASN A 19 -15.74 -5.34 15.52
CA ASN A 19 -15.08 -6.13 16.54
C ASN A 19 -15.14 -7.63 16.20
N ARG A 20 -14.41 -8.44 16.96
CA ARG A 20 -14.32 -9.89 16.74
C ARG A 20 -15.67 -10.60 16.87
N GLU A 21 -16.51 -10.19 17.80
CA GLU A 21 -17.84 -10.79 17.99
C GLU A 21 -18.72 -10.60 16.74
N ALA A 22 -18.73 -9.40 16.17
CA ALA A 22 -19.43 -9.11 14.93
C ALA A 22 -18.87 -9.90 13.75
N GLN A 23 -17.55 -10.04 13.67
CA GLN A 23 -16.89 -10.86 12.66
C GLN A 23 -17.32 -12.32 12.76
N LEU A 24 -17.26 -12.93 13.94
CA LEU A 24 -17.69 -14.31 14.16
C LEU A 24 -19.17 -14.50 13.84
N GLY A 25 -20.02 -13.55 14.23
CA GLY A 25 -21.45 -13.60 13.90
C GLY A 25 -21.72 -13.56 12.40
N LEU A 26 -20.89 -12.87 11.61
CA LEU A 26 -20.99 -12.87 10.14
C LEU A 26 -20.54 -14.21 9.54
N TRP A 27 -19.51 -14.85 10.10
CA TRP A 27 -19.10 -16.19 9.70
C TRP A 27 -20.14 -17.25 10.07
N GLU A 28 -20.72 -17.18 11.26
CA GLU A 28 -21.85 -18.03 11.66
C GLU A 28 -23.07 -17.86 10.74
N PHE A 29 -23.34 -16.62 10.31
CA PHE A 29 -24.39 -16.36 9.34
C PHE A 29 -24.12 -17.05 8.00
N ILE A 30 -22.88 -17.02 7.52
CA ILE A 30 -22.48 -17.72 6.29
C ILE A 30 -22.65 -19.23 6.49
N HIS A 31 -22.16 -19.77 7.60
CA HIS A 31 -22.24 -21.18 7.94
C HIS A 31 -23.71 -21.68 8.04
N ALA A 32 -24.61 -20.85 8.53
CA ALA A 32 -26.05 -21.18 8.59
C ALA A 32 -26.69 -21.39 7.21
N HIS A 33 -26.01 -21.07 6.13
CA HIS A 33 -26.47 -21.30 4.76
C HIS A 33 -25.86 -22.53 4.09
N ASP A 34 -25.10 -23.37 4.81
CA ASP A 34 -24.38 -24.54 4.30
C ASP A 34 -25.26 -25.49 3.47
N SER A 35 -26.53 -25.64 3.87
CA SER A 35 -27.50 -26.48 3.13
C SER A 35 -28.04 -25.86 1.84
N MET A 36 -27.71 -24.60 1.57
CA MET A 36 -28.22 -23.81 0.43
C MET A 36 -27.15 -23.40 -0.57
N ILE A 37 -25.89 -23.54 -0.18
CA ILE A 37 -24.73 -23.07 -0.99
C ILE A 37 -23.61 -24.12 -0.93
N ASP A 38 -22.94 -24.30 -2.06
CA ASP A 38 -21.77 -25.17 -2.19
C ASP A 38 -20.46 -24.38 -2.08
N GLU A 39 -20.50 -23.06 -2.32
CA GLU A 39 -19.32 -22.22 -2.37
C GLU A 39 -19.62 -20.81 -1.87
N VAL A 40 -18.63 -20.19 -1.22
CA VAL A 40 -18.63 -18.76 -0.87
C VAL A 40 -17.53 -18.06 -1.62
N ARG A 41 -17.84 -17.00 -2.34
CA ARG A 41 -16.90 -16.13 -3.05
C ARG A 41 -17.00 -14.72 -2.53
N GLY A 42 -15.88 -14.10 -2.24
CA GLY A 42 -15.85 -12.72 -1.76
C GLY A 42 -14.51 -12.03 -2.03
N ASN A 43 -14.52 -10.72 -1.86
CA ASN A 43 -13.31 -9.93 -1.89
C ASN A 43 -12.73 -9.84 -0.49
N ASN A 44 -11.43 -9.97 -0.39
CA ASN A 44 -10.69 -9.78 0.85
C ASN A 44 -9.61 -8.71 0.69
N TYR A 45 -9.17 -8.15 1.79
CA TYR A 45 -8.05 -7.22 1.82
C TYR A 45 -6.74 -7.96 1.59
N TYR A 46 -5.88 -7.41 0.76
CA TYR A 46 -4.58 -8.02 0.43
C TYR A 46 -3.71 -8.32 1.66
N SER A 47 -3.85 -7.52 2.72
CA SER A 47 -3.07 -7.64 3.96
C SER A 47 -3.66 -8.58 5.01
N GLU A 48 -4.86 -9.10 4.78
CA GLU A 48 -5.56 -9.95 5.76
C GLU A 48 -5.82 -11.33 5.14
N PRO A 49 -4.89 -12.29 5.30
CA PRO A 49 -5.08 -13.65 4.77
C PRO A 49 -6.23 -14.33 5.52
N ILE A 50 -7.33 -14.57 4.82
CA ILE A 50 -8.53 -15.18 5.39
C ILE A 50 -8.30 -16.63 5.83
N ALA A 51 -7.34 -17.31 5.18
CA ALA A 51 -6.97 -18.69 5.49
C ALA A 51 -6.54 -18.90 6.95
N PHE A 52 -5.95 -17.87 7.58
CA PHE A 52 -5.55 -17.94 8.99
C PHE A 52 -6.76 -17.91 9.96
N GLU A 53 -7.88 -17.40 9.51
CA GLU A 53 -9.09 -17.22 10.32
C GLU A 53 -10.03 -18.41 10.26
N LEU A 54 -9.85 -19.31 9.32
CA LEU A 54 -10.72 -20.46 9.10
C LEU A 54 -10.06 -21.75 9.58
N ASP A 55 -10.87 -22.60 10.21
CA ASP A 55 -10.43 -23.92 10.71
C ASP A 55 -10.09 -24.90 9.57
N ASP A 56 -10.74 -24.72 8.42
CA ASP A 56 -10.47 -25.50 7.22
C ASP A 56 -9.63 -24.71 6.22
N SER A 57 -8.56 -25.32 5.75
CA SER A 57 -7.59 -24.70 4.84
C SER A 57 -7.92 -24.88 3.35
N ASP A 58 -9.07 -25.46 2.99
CA ASP A 58 -9.48 -25.62 1.58
C ASP A 58 -10.03 -24.30 1.01
N ILE A 59 -9.13 -23.34 0.95
CA ILE A 59 -9.40 -21.99 0.47
C ILE A 59 -8.57 -21.71 -0.78
N LYS A 60 -9.20 -21.09 -1.77
CA LYS A 60 -8.52 -20.56 -2.94
C LYS A 60 -8.47 -19.05 -2.90
N GLU A 61 -7.30 -18.49 -2.63
CA GLU A 61 -7.05 -17.05 -2.76
C GLU A 61 -6.49 -16.71 -4.14
N THR A 62 -7.00 -15.64 -4.75
CA THR A 62 -6.51 -15.12 -6.03
C THR A 62 -6.25 -13.64 -5.92
N ILE A 63 -5.00 -13.23 -6.12
CA ILE A 63 -4.60 -11.82 -6.13
C ILE A 63 -4.73 -11.30 -7.56
N ARG A 64 -5.50 -10.21 -7.74
CA ARG A 64 -5.65 -9.53 -9.02
C ARG A 64 -5.26 -8.06 -8.88
N PRO A 65 -4.33 -7.54 -9.70
CA PRO A 65 -4.10 -6.10 -9.78
C PRO A 65 -5.41 -5.41 -10.20
N TYR A 66 -5.81 -4.37 -9.48
CA TYR A 66 -7.07 -3.68 -9.74
C TYR A 66 -6.86 -2.22 -10.16
N THR A 67 -6.12 -1.47 -9.37
CA THR A 67 -5.86 -0.06 -9.65
C THR A 67 -4.37 0.19 -9.89
N MET A 68 -4.09 1.20 -10.71
CA MET A 68 -2.73 1.74 -10.87
C MET A 68 -2.71 3.17 -10.35
N GLY A 69 -1.70 3.50 -9.56
CA GLY A 69 -1.41 4.85 -9.11
C GLY A 69 -0.18 5.42 -9.84
N ARG A 70 -0.15 6.75 -10.02
CA ARG A 70 1.03 7.46 -10.51
C ARG A 70 1.10 8.85 -9.87
N ILE A 71 2.27 9.23 -9.39
CA ILE A 71 2.56 10.61 -9.02
C ILE A 71 2.74 11.41 -10.30
N ILE A 72 1.87 12.40 -10.54
CA ILE A 72 1.89 13.26 -11.72
C ILE A 72 2.67 14.55 -11.51
N ASP A 73 2.86 14.97 -10.25
CA ASP A 73 3.64 16.15 -9.87
C ASP A 73 4.31 15.87 -8.50
N ILE A 74 5.62 15.68 -8.53
CA ILE A 74 6.40 15.31 -7.34
C ILE A 74 6.33 16.42 -6.29
N ARG A 75 6.48 17.69 -6.68
CA ARG A 75 6.49 18.82 -5.74
C ARG A 75 5.15 18.97 -5.03
N GLN A 76 4.06 18.91 -5.79
CA GLN A 76 2.72 19.00 -5.21
C GLN A 76 2.38 17.78 -4.35
N PHE A 77 2.90 16.62 -4.70
CA PHE A 77 2.71 15.41 -3.92
C PHE A 77 3.42 15.53 -2.57
N PHE A 78 4.73 15.82 -2.56
CA PHE A 78 5.49 15.95 -1.33
C PHE A 78 5.00 17.09 -0.43
N ALA A 79 4.54 18.20 -1.00
CA ALA A 79 3.98 19.31 -0.23
C ALA A 79 2.72 18.92 0.60
N LYS A 80 2.07 17.80 0.26
CA LYS A 80 0.87 17.28 0.95
C LYS A 80 1.12 15.96 1.68
N TYR A 81 2.27 15.36 1.45
CA TYR A 81 2.62 14.09 2.06
C TYR A 81 3.00 14.29 3.54
N ALA A 82 2.48 13.43 4.40
CA ALA A 82 2.88 13.37 5.80
C ALA A 82 3.90 12.23 5.98
N CYS A 83 5.01 12.52 6.65
CA CYS A 83 5.98 11.53 7.10
C CYS A 83 5.82 11.25 8.61
N ASP A 84 6.58 10.32 9.15
CA ASP A 84 6.54 10.03 10.57
C ASP A 84 7.11 11.21 11.38
N PRO A 85 6.35 11.81 12.29
CA PRO A 85 6.82 12.94 13.09
C PRO A 85 7.76 12.56 14.24
N ASP A 86 7.82 11.27 14.60
CA ASP A 86 8.61 10.77 15.72
C ASP A 86 10.04 10.41 15.29
N GLU A 87 10.29 10.33 13.97
CA GLU A 87 11.60 10.04 13.42
C GLU A 87 12.50 11.29 13.36
N PRO A 88 13.83 11.12 13.51
CA PRO A 88 14.80 12.20 13.37
C PRO A 88 14.73 12.88 12.00
N SER A 89 14.95 14.19 11.98
CA SER A 89 15.02 14.95 10.72
C SER A 89 16.13 14.43 9.82
N VAL A 90 15.79 14.20 8.54
CA VAL A 90 16.76 13.72 7.52
C VAL A 90 16.54 14.45 6.19
N CYS A 91 17.62 14.81 5.52
CA CYS A 91 17.60 15.46 4.22
C CYS A 91 17.98 14.46 3.13
N ILE A 92 17.04 14.16 2.23
CA ILE A 92 17.23 13.18 1.15
C ILE A 92 17.12 13.87 -0.20
N ARG A 93 18.09 13.60 -1.08
CA ARG A 93 18.06 13.99 -2.49
C ARG A 93 17.61 12.79 -3.33
N PHE A 94 16.52 12.96 -4.04
CA PHE A 94 16.02 12.01 -5.02
C PHE A 94 16.47 12.39 -6.41
N TYR A 95 17.03 11.45 -7.16
CA TYR A 95 17.12 11.53 -8.62
C TYR A 95 16.01 10.67 -9.20
N ILE A 96 15.06 11.31 -9.86
CA ILE A 96 13.88 10.64 -10.42
C ILE A 96 13.93 10.63 -11.93
N GLU A 97 13.70 9.45 -12.52
CA GLU A 97 13.55 9.26 -13.95
C GLU A 97 12.07 9.16 -14.30
N ASP A 98 11.62 10.06 -15.18
CA ASP A 98 10.26 10.09 -15.72
C ASP A 98 10.30 10.35 -17.23
N ASP A 99 10.09 9.31 -18.02
CA ASP A 99 10.12 9.39 -19.49
C ASP A 99 8.87 10.09 -20.06
N LEU A 100 7.81 10.24 -19.27
CA LEU A 100 6.54 10.80 -19.73
C LEU A 100 6.38 12.27 -19.38
N LEU A 101 6.76 12.66 -18.15
CA LEU A 101 6.51 13.99 -17.62
C LEU A 101 7.84 14.68 -17.26
N ALA A 102 8.32 15.52 -18.17
CA ALA A 102 9.65 16.14 -18.03
C ALA A 102 9.86 16.94 -16.73
N TRP A 103 8.78 17.47 -16.12
CA TRP A 103 8.87 18.22 -14.86
C TRP A 103 9.08 17.35 -13.62
N ASN A 104 8.88 16.03 -13.75
CA ASN A 104 9.20 15.06 -12.71
C ASN A 104 10.61 14.45 -12.88
N ASN A 105 11.33 14.79 -13.96
CA ASN A 105 12.63 14.21 -14.25
C ASN A 105 13.75 15.07 -13.68
N GLY A 106 14.62 14.49 -12.88
CA GLY A 106 15.78 15.18 -12.31
C GLY A 106 15.91 15.06 -10.80
N TYR A 107 16.55 16.07 -10.19
CA TYR A 107 16.86 16.09 -8.77
C TYR A 107 15.82 16.84 -7.96
N PHE A 108 15.43 16.24 -6.82
CA PHE A 108 14.52 16.82 -5.85
C PHE A 108 15.08 16.59 -4.45
N THR A 109 15.28 17.63 -3.68
CA THR A 109 15.83 17.51 -2.32
C THR A 109 14.77 17.91 -1.30
N TYR A 110 14.49 17.02 -0.36
CA TYR A 110 13.51 17.22 0.69
C TYR A 110 14.12 16.98 2.07
N LEU A 111 13.81 17.90 2.98
CA LEU A 111 13.97 17.70 4.40
C LEU A 111 12.69 17.08 4.96
N PHE A 112 12.81 15.91 5.54
CA PHE A 112 11.75 15.25 6.31
C PHE A 112 11.91 15.67 7.76
N ASP A 113 10.96 16.41 8.28
CA ASP A 113 11.02 16.98 9.62
C ASP A 113 9.63 17.19 10.22
N ASN A 114 9.43 16.76 11.47
CA ASN A 114 8.18 16.95 12.21
C ASN A 114 6.91 16.58 11.41
N GLY A 115 6.94 15.45 10.72
CA GLY A 115 5.81 14.94 9.95
C GLY A 115 5.59 15.61 8.59
N LYS A 116 6.52 16.43 8.11
CA LYS A 116 6.41 17.19 6.85
C LYS A 116 7.58 16.92 5.93
N CYS A 117 7.30 17.03 4.63
CA CYS A 117 8.32 17.00 3.58
C CYS A 117 8.51 18.43 3.04
N ILE A 118 9.67 19.02 3.27
CA ILE A 118 9.99 20.41 2.93
C ILE A 118 11.04 20.43 1.83
N GLU A 119 10.69 20.96 0.64
CA GLU A 119 11.66 21.15 -0.44
C GLU A 119 12.77 22.11 0.03
N THR A 120 14.04 21.75 -0.18
CA THR A 120 15.19 22.48 0.32
C THR A 120 16.38 22.43 -0.64
N GLU A 121 17.31 23.39 -0.50
CA GLU A 121 18.60 23.42 -1.20
C GLU A 121 19.76 22.99 -0.29
N GLN A 122 19.46 22.47 0.90
CA GLN A 122 20.49 22.00 1.84
C GLN A 122 21.28 20.84 1.24
N GLN A 123 22.49 20.63 1.75
CA GLN A 123 23.25 19.45 1.39
C GLN A 123 22.53 18.22 1.93
N PRO A 124 22.25 17.22 1.08
CA PRO A 124 21.57 16.02 1.52
C PRO A 124 22.45 15.14 2.39
N ASP A 125 21.83 14.48 3.35
CA ASP A 125 22.48 13.42 4.13
C ASP A 125 22.63 12.16 3.27
N TYR A 126 21.62 11.89 2.41
CA TYR A 126 21.57 10.73 1.53
C TYR A 126 21.11 11.08 0.12
N GLU A 127 21.56 10.26 -0.84
CA GLU A 127 21.12 10.32 -2.24
C GLU A 127 20.45 9.00 -2.65
N VAL A 128 19.33 9.11 -3.33
CA VAL A 128 18.50 7.98 -3.73
C VAL A 128 18.08 8.15 -5.18
N SER A 129 18.24 7.12 -6.01
CA SER A 129 17.85 7.14 -7.42
C SER A 129 16.82 6.07 -7.72
N MET A 130 15.77 6.45 -8.47
CA MET A 130 14.70 5.54 -8.88
C MET A 130 13.83 6.12 -10.00
N SER A 131 13.03 5.26 -10.62
CA SER A 131 11.99 5.71 -11.54
C SER A 131 10.78 6.32 -10.80
N ILE A 132 9.98 7.13 -11.50
CA ILE A 132 8.72 7.67 -10.96
C ILE A 132 7.72 6.58 -10.55
N GLY A 133 7.72 5.44 -11.24
CA GLY A 133 6.90 4.29 -10.89
C GLY A 133 7.32 3.65 -9.56
N THR A 134 8.63 3.56 -9.33
CA THR A 134 9.20 3.10 -8.05
C THR A 134 8.91 4.08 -6.93
N LEU A 135 9.09 5.38 -7.15
CA LEU A 135 8.72 6.41 -6.19
C LEU A 135 7.23 6.32 -5.84
N THR A 136 6.36 6.16 -6.82
CA THR A 136 4.92 5.99 -6.57
C THR A 136 4.63 4.75 -5.72
N THR A 137 5.30 3.64 -6.01
CA THR A 137 5.15 2.38 -5.28
C THR A 137 5.56 2.52 -3.81
N LEU A 138 6.68 3.20 -3.57
CA LEU A 138 7.21 3.49 -2.24
C LEU A 138 6.29 4.44 -1.47
N MET A 139 6.02 5.60 -2.03
CA MET A 139 5.28 6.68 -1.37
C MET A 139 3.81 6.34 -1.09
N LEU A 140 3.22 5.42 -1.86
CA LEU A 140 1.89 4.87 -1.57
C LEU A 140 1.91 3.69 -0.60
N GLY A 141 3.08 3.28 -0.09
CA GLY A 141 3.21 2.20 0.89
C GLY A 141 2.97 0.79 0.36
N TYR A 142 2.99 0.60 -0.98
CA TYR A 142 2.76 -0.73 -1.57
C TYR A 142 3.95 -1.68 -1.37
N LYS A 143 5.17 -1.15 -1.37
CA LYS A 143 6.41 -1.88 -1.05
C LYS A 143 7.31 -1.00 -0.21
N THR A 144 8.07 -1.61 0.69
CA THR A 144 9.11 -0.96 1.49
C THR A 144 10.31 -0.59 0.63
N ALA A 145 11.12 0.37 1.11
CA ALA A 145 12.37 0.75 0.45
C ALA A 145 13.34 -0.44 0.40
N GLU A 146 13.44 -1.21 1.47
CA GLU A 146 14.24 -2.44 1.53
C GLU A 146 13.88 -3.42 0.39
N LYS A 147 12.58 -3.72 0.24
CA LYS A 147 12.13 -4.64 -0.83
C LYS A 147 12.41 -4.11 -2.23
N LEU A 148 12.24 -2.81 -2.43
CA LEU A 148 12.52 -2.18 -3.72
C LEU A 148 14.03 -2.13 -4.00
N HIS A 149 14.86 -1.95 -2.97
CA HIS A 149 16.31 -1.99 -3.08
C HIS A 149 16.81 -3.40 -3.45
N VAL A 150 16.33 -4.44 -2.76
CA VAL A 150 16.64 -5.85 -3.10
C VAL A 150 16.21 -6.22 -4.52
N MET A 151 15.20 -5.54 -5.06
CA MET A 151 14.72 -5.73 -6.44
C MET A 151 15.46 -4.86 -7.47
N ASP A 152 16.54 -4.20 -7.10
CA ASP A 152 17.30 -3.24 -7.94
C ASP A 152 16.43 -2.08 -8.50
N LYS A 153 15.36 -1.72 -7.79
CA LYS A 153 14.46 -0.62 -8.16
C LYS A 153 14.85 0.70 -7.52
N ILE A 154 15.55 0.66 -6.39
CA ILE A 154 16.13 1.81 -5.71
C ILE A 154 17.65 1.63 -5.70
N GLN A 155 18.36 2.69 -6.07
CA GLN A 155 19.81 2.80 -5.94
C GLN A 155 20.10 3.79 -4.82
N ALA A 156 20.64 3.28 -3.71
CA ALA A 156 20.97 4.05 -2.51
C ALA A 156 21.93 3.24 -1.64
N SER A 157 22.49 3.85 -0.59
CA SER A 157 23.16 3.11 0.48
C SER A 157 22.16 2.40 1.38
N ASP A 158 22.61 1.34 2.06
CA ASP A 158 21.75 0.59 3.00
C ASP A 158 21.16 1.51 4.09
N GLU A 159 21.99 2.45 4.60
CA GLU A 159 21.56 3.45 5.58
C GLU A 159 20.44 4.37 5.03
N ALA A 160 20.52 4.80 3.77
CA ALA A 160 19.48 5.61 3.14
C ALA A 160 18.17 4.83 2.97
N VAL A 161 18.26 3.53 2.71
CA VAL A 161 17.10 2.64 2.60
C VAL A 161 16.41 2.48 3.95
N GLU A 162 17.17 2.28 5.02
CA GLU A 162 16.67 2.18 6.39
C GLU A 162 15.92 3.45 6.78
N HIS A 163 16.54 4.63 6.60
CA HIS A 163 15.89 5.91 6.88
C HIS A 163 14.63 6.15 6.06
N LEU A 164 14.58 5.70 4.79
CA LEU A 164 13.37 5.78 3.99
C LEU A 164 12.25 4.94 4.56
N ASP A 165 12.55 3.74 5.06
CA ASP A 165 11.53 2.87 5.65
C ASP A 165 11.06 3.40 7.01
N ASP A 166 11.93 4.06 7.79
CA ASP A 166 11.57 4.66 9.08
C ASP A 166 10.66 5.88 8.93
N ILE A 167 10.97 6.79 8.00
CA ILE A 167 10.22 8.05 7.83
C ILE A 167 8.92 7.90 7.04
N LEU A 168 8.73 6.80 6.29
CA LEU A 168 7.55 6.60 5.45
C LEU A 168 6.51 5.69 6.09
N PHE A 169 5.23 6.06 5.98
CA PHE A 169 4.17 5.21 6.49
C PHE A 169 3.92 4.00 5.59
N HIS A 170 4.10 2.80 6.15
CA HIS A 170 3.80 1.53 5.47
C HIS A 170 2.31 1.19 5.61
N ARG A 171 1.47 1.84 4.81
CA ARG A 171 0.05 1.52 4.73
C ARG A 171 -0.26 1.00 3.34
N ILE A 172 -0.66 -0.27 3.27
CA ILE A 172 -1.03 -0.88 2.01
C ILE A 172 -2.21 -0.11 1.39
N PRO A 173 -2.08 0.40 0.16
CA PRO A 173 -3.14 1.15 -0.49
C PRO A 173 -4.32 0.25 -0.78
N TYR A 174 -5.51 0.75 -0.50
CA TYR A 174 -6.76 0.03 -0.70
C TYR A 174 -7.81 0.91 -1.37
N VAL A 175 -8.54 0.33 -2.32
CA VAL A 175 -9.69 0.97 -2.98
C VAL A 175 -10.84 -0.02 -2.97
N SER A 176 -11.95 0.33 -2.32
CA SER A 176 -13.17 -0.49 -2.25
C SER A 176 -14.21 -0.14 -3.32
N ASP A 177 -14.03 0.97 -4.01
CA ASP A 177 -14.96 1.41 -5.05
C ASP A 177 -14.77 0.58 -6.34
N TYR A 178 -15.89 0.15 -6.89
CA TYR A 178 -15.95 -0.43 -8.22
C TYR A 178 -16.27 0.70 -9.21
N ILE A 179 -15.31 0.99 -10.07
CA ILE A 179 -15.48 1.94 -11.17
C ILE A 179 -15.91 1.17 -12.41
#